data_0d78e4cc73b96f935600923b5eb9c15f
#
_entry.id   0d78e4cc73b96f935600923b5eb9c15f
#
_cell.length_a   1.000
_cell.length_b   1.000
_cell.length_c   1.000
_cell.angle_alpha   90.00
_cell.angle_beta   90.00
_cell.angle_gamma   90.00
#
_symmetry.space_group_name_H-M   'P 1'
#
loop_
_entity.id
_entity.type
_entity.pdbx_description
1 polymer ?
#
loop_
_entity_poly.entity_id
_entity_poly.type
_entity_poly.pdbx_seq_one_letter_code
_entity_poly.pdbx_strand_id
1 'polypeptide(L)'
;VIQTLQKYIQLANQPNLLGIAVSCDVDDESMTRNLIQDELRSLFRRVGWGQVYYSNNRSKIQACNADMEKVDYPWDIVVLVSDDMIPVVKGYDDIIRNHMFSRFPDTMGILWFNDGCQGDKLNTLCVYGRKFYEWQGYIYHPDYKSLFCDTELTDLCRTQHNEICLYVPYCIIRHEHPGTGFADRMDGLYAANQRFWTQDMYTYISRKRYEYDWSVLIPTIVGREASLRTLLESIREKVGRIAPHLDVEYCIDLDNREASVGAKREKLLQNAKGKYMSFIDDDDNITDAYIEDLVATIQGQHHVMRLRGDIRPYSFTHSIENKLTDMMARGDVFIRPPNHLNPMMTDVAKLIHFGDAVRGEDLDWTIRLARAGYLTNEYQSDPSRIHYLYDLRGKLVSPQTLDLQRTTSYETMLGMIWTPRGAQAPESLRGRTTGGLRLGPRGFVSA
;
A
#
# COMPACT_ATOMS: atom_id res chain seq x y z
N VAL A 1 26.38 -10.97 8.44
CA VAL A 1 27.20 -10.45 7.32
C VAL A 1 28.34 -11.42 7.00
N ILE A 2 29.33 -11.73 7.89
CA ILE A 2 30.52 -12.56 7.58
C ILE A 2 30.14 -13.94 7.03
N GLN A 3 29.23 -14.65 7.69
CA GLN A 3 28.78 -15.98 7.25
C GLN A 3 28.09 -15.93 5.89
N THR A 4 27.32 -14.88 5.64
CA THR A 4 26.66 -14.66 4.36
C THR A 4 27.67 -14.44 3.25
N LEU A 5 28.65 -13.56 3.45
CA LEU A 5 29.76 -13.33 2.50
C LEU A 5 30.57 -14.59 2.23
N GLN A 6 30.87 -15.38 3.27
CA GLN A 6 31.52 -16.68 3.10
C GLN A 6 30.75 -17.60 2.16
N LYS A 7 29.41 -17.68 2.30
CA LYS A 7 28.56 -18.48 1.42
C LYS A 7 28.54 -17.95 -0.03
N TYR A 8 28.50 -16.64 -0.23
CA TYR A 8 28.59 -16.05 -1.58
C TYR A 8 29.91 -16.45 -2.25
N ILE A 9 31.04 -16.34 -1.56
CA ILE A 9 32.33 -16.68 -2.11
C ILE A 9 32.45 -18.19 -2.33
N GLN A 10 31.99 -19.03 -1.40
CA GLN A 10 32.07 -20.49 -1.49
C GLN A 10 31.24 -21.07 -2.63
N LEU A 11 30.04 -20.51 -2.84
CA LEU A 11 29.10 -20.99 -3.85
C LEU A 11 29.30 -20.37 -5.22
N ALA A 12 30.11 -19.33 -5.36
CA ALA A 12 30.49 -18.81 -6.66
C ALA A 12 31.39 -19.79 -7.42
N ASN A 13 31.16 -19.91 -8.73
CA ASN A 13 32.07 -20.66 -9.62
C ASN A 13 33.30 -19.83 -9.98
N GLN A 14 33.12 -18.50 -10.11
CA GLN A 14 34.19 -17.58 -10.49
C GLN A 14 34.35 -16.45 -9.44
N PRO A 15 34.84 -16.72 -8.22
CA PRO A 15 34.96 -15.72 -7.17
C PRO A 15 35.82 -14.51 -7.58
N ASN A 16 36.80 -14.72 -8.44
CA ASN A 16 37.65 -13.64 -8.99
C ASN A 16 36.92 -12.63 -9.86
N LEU A 17 35.69 -12.93 -10.34
CA LEU A 17 34.83 -12.02 -11.03
C LEU A 17 33.81 -11.32 -10.12
N LEU A 18 33.79 -11.62 -8.83
CA LEU A 18 32.92 -10.96 -7.87
C LEU A 18 33.58 -9.66 -7.35
N GLY A 19 32.86 -8.56 -7.40
CA GLY A 19 33.10 -7.37 -6.61
C GLY A 19 32.13 -7.34 -5.43
N ILE A 20 32.62 -7.07 -4.21
CA ILE A 20 31.80 -7.01 -2.99
C ILE A 20 31.90 -5.62 -2.36
N ALA A 21 30.83 -4.85 -2.39
CA ALA A 21 30.66 -3.61 -1.65
C ALA A 21 29.81 -3.89 -0.40
N VAL A 22 30.31 -3.59 0.78
CA VAL A 22 29.59 -3.74 2.05
C VAL A 22 29.26 -2.35 2.58
N SER A 23 27.97 -2.04 2.70
CA SER A 23 27.48 -0.78 3.26
C SER A 23 27.19 -0.98 4.75
N CYS A 24 27.79 -0.14 5.61
CA CYS A 24 27.66 -0.20 7.06
C CYS A 24 27.41 1.17 7.65
N ASP A 25 26.65 1.22 8.74
CA ASP A 25 26.53 2.43 9.54
C ASP A 25 27.80 2.62 10.40
N VAL A 26 28.23 3.87 10.59
CA VAL A 26 29.43 4.20 11.38
C VAL A 26 29.28 3.85 12.86
N ASP A 27 28.06 3.78 13.35
CA ASP A 27 27.71 3.43 14.73
C ASP A 27 27.42 1.93 14.93
N ASP A 28 27.56 1.10 13.87
CA ASP A 28 27.49 -0.35 14.01
C ASP A 28 28.79 -0.89 14.63
N GLU A 29 28.80 -0.96 15.96
CA GLU A 29 29.93 -1.52 16.72
C GLU A 29 30.27 -2.96 16.33
N SER A 30 29.33 -3.74 15.81
CA SER A 30 29.58 -5.11 15.38
C SER A 30 30.50 -5.17 14.17
N MET A 31 30.38 -4.20 13.25
CA MET A 31 31.16 -4.12 12.01
C MET A 31 32.47 -3.34 12.14
N THR A 32 32.63 -2.53 13.19
CA THR A 32 33.87 -1.74 13.43
C THR A 32 34.94 -2.46 14.24
N ARG A 33 34.65 -3.62 14.82
CA ARG A 33 35.60 -4.42 15.59
C ARG A 33 36.78 -4.91 14.74
N ASN A 34 37.98 -4.79 15.24
CA ASN A 34 39.21 -5.20 14.53
C ASN A 34 39.17 -6.63 13.98
N LEU A 35 38.64 -7.59 14.76
CA LEU A 35 38.49 -8.98 14.32
C LEU A 35 37.61 -9.11 13.07
N ILE A 36 36.48 -8.39 13.04
CA ILE A 36 35.57 -8.40 11.89
C ILE A 36 36.23 -7.73 10.68
N GLN A 37 36.96 -6.65 10.89
CA GLN A 37 37.73 -6.00 9.83
C GLN A 37 38.81 -6.92 9.24
N ASP A 38 39.48 -7.71 10.07
CA ASP A 38 40.49 -8.68 9.61
C ASP A 38 39.85 -9.84 8.83
N GLU A 39 38.68 -10.33 9.29
CA GLU A 39 37.92 -11.34 8.56
C GLU A 39 37.45 -10.82 7.20
N LEU A 40 36.89 -9.61 7.13
CA LEU A 40 36.46 -8.96 5.86
C LEU A 40 37.64 -8.83 4.90
N ARG A 41 38.81 -8.34 5.38
CA ARG A 41 40.03 -8.26 4.56
C ARG A 41 40.48 -9.64 4.04
N SER A 42 40.33 -10.68 4.86
CA SER A 42 40.61 -12.06 4.44
C SER A 42 39.65 -12.55 3.36
N LEU A 43 38.36 -12.25 3.48
CA LEU A 43 37.36 -12.61 2.49
C LEU A 43 37.60 -11.87 1.17
N PHE A 44 37.90 -10.58 1.21
CA PHE A 44 38.13 -9.76 0.01
C PHE A 44 39.35 -10.19 -0.80
N ARG A 45 40.36 -10.84 -0.19
CA ARG A 45 41.47 -11.44 -0.95
C ARG A 45 41.06 -12.63 -1.82
N ARG A 46 39.85 -13.17 -1.63
CA ARG A 46 39.33 -14.35 -2.35
C ARG A 46 38.41 -13.97 -3.51
N VAL A 47 38.14 -12.67 -3.72
CA VAL A 47 37.32 -12.12 -4.76
C VAL A 47 38.10 -11.13 -5.61
N GLY A 48 37.53 -10.68 -6.72
CA GLY A 48 38.19 -9.74 -7.61
C GLY A 48 38.34 -8.33 -7.02
N TRP A 49 37.40 -7.93 -6.16
CA TRP A 49 37.44 -6.66 -5.47
C TRP A 49 36.57 -6.72 -4.20
N GLY A 50 36.90 -5.95 -3.17
CA GLY A 50 36.11 -5.85 -1.95
C GLY A 50 36.38 -4.57 -1.20
N GLN A 51 35.32 -3.90 -0.76
CA GLN A 51 35.38 -2.64 -0.01
C GLN A 51 34.25 -2.56 1.01
N VAL A 52 34.52 -1.99 2.19
CA VAL A 52 33.51 -1.59 3.17
C VAL A 52 33.37 -0.08 3.13
N TYR A 53 32.13 0.40 3.04
CA TYR A 53 31.77 1.80 3.14
C TYR A 53 31.07 2.06 4.48
N TYR A 54 31.55 3.02 5.22
CA TYR A 54 30.95 3.48 6.48
C TYR A 54 30.33 4.83 6.26
N SER A 55 29.08 5.01 6.69
CA SER A 55 28.34 6.25 6.51
C SER A 55 27.36 6.53 7.66
N ASN A 56 26.94 7.79 7.74
CA ASN A 56 25.86 8.22 8.62
C ASN A 56 24.51 8.25 7.90
N ASN A 57 24.33 7.38 6.90
CA ASN A 57 23.07 7.30 6.18
C ASN A 57 21.95 6.85 7.12
N ARG A 58 20.81 7.51 7.02
CA ARG A 58 19.68 7.29 7.94
C ARG A 58 18.67 6.28 7.43
N SER A 59 18.91 5.69 6.26
CA SER A 59 18.01 4.71 5.66
C SER A 59 18.77 3.76 4.73
N LYS A 60 18.23 2.53 4.58
CA LYS A 60 18.73 1.52 3.66
C LYS A 60 18.93 2.07 2.24
N ILE A 61 17.93 2.77 1.72
CA ILE A 61 17.95 3.28 0.34
C ILE A 61 19.04 4.34 0.15
N GLN A 62 19.18 5.26 1.11
CA GLN A 62 20.25 6.27 1.05
C GLN A 62 21.63 5.61 1.07
N ALA A 63 21.84 4.61 1.94
CA ALA A 63 23.09 3.90 2.04
C ALA A 63 23.45 3.18 0.73
N CYS A 64 22.52 2.39 0.19
CA CYS A 64 22.75 1.62 -1.04
C CYS A 64 23.09 2.55 -2.22
N ASN A 65 22.36 3.63 -2.42
CA ASN A 65 22.59 4.55 -3.53
C ASN A 65 23.94 5.29 -3.36
N ALA A 66 24.18 5.88 -2.18
CA ALA A 66 25.39 6.66 -1.92
C ALA A 66 26.67 5.82 -1.96
N ASP A 67 26.60 4.56 -1.54
CA ASP A 67 27.78 3.68 -1.58
C ASP A 67 28.00 3.10 -2.98
N MET A 68 26.93 2.86 -3.75
CA MET A 68 27.08 2.44 -5.16
C MET A 68 27.76 3.53 -6.01
N GLU A 69 27.51 4.81 -5.74
CA GLU A 69 28.19 5.95 -6.40
C GLU A 69 29.72 5.97 -6.14
N LYS A 70 30.18 5.39 -5.02
CA LYS A 70 31.59 5.32 -4.62
C LYS A 70 32.33 4.12 -5.19
N VAL A 71 31.62 3.16 -5.81
CA VAL A 71 32.22 1.95 -6.35
C VAL A 71 33.09 2.31 -7.57
N ASP A 72 34.40 2.34 -7.35
CA ASP A 72 35.42 2.55 -8.40
C ASP A 72 36.01 1.20 -8.82
N TYR A 73 35.18 0.33 -9.34
CA TYR A 73 35.53 -0.98 -9.88
C TYR A 73 34.67 -1.28 -11.09
N PRO A 74 35.23 -1.77 -12.20
CA PRO A 74 34.43 -2.10 -13.39
C PRO A 74 33.49 -3.28 -13.09
N TRP A 75 32.22 -3.11 -13.41
CA TRP A 75 31.21 -4.14 -13.23
C TRP A 75 30.17 -4.09 -14.37
N ASP A 76 29.53 -5.21 -14.64
CA ASP A 76 28.48 -5.35 -15.63
C ASP A 76 27.11 -5.59 -15.03
N ILE A 77 27.06 -6.20 -13.84
CA ILE A 77 25.83 -6.58 -13.15
C ILE A 77 25.97 -6.21 -11.68
N VAL A 78 25.00 -5.52 -11.13
CA VAL A 78 24.87 -5.28 -9.69
C VAL A 78 23.74 -6.13 -9.10
N VAL A 79 24.00 -6.73 -7.95
CA VAL A 79 23.03 -7.50 -7.15
C VAL A 79 22.97 -6.86 -5.77
N LEU A 80 21.84 -6.26 -5.41
CA LEU A 80 21.64 -5.75 -4.06
C LEU A 80 21.11 -6.88 -3.17
N VAL A 81 21.84 -7.16 -2.10
CA VAL A 81 21.49 -8.21 -1.14
C VAL A 81 21.63 -7.69 0.29
N SER A 82 20.77 -8.18 1.18
CA SER A 82 20.90 -8.04 2.63
C SER A 82 21.59 -9.28 3.24
N ASP A 83 21.94 -9.23 4.50
CA ASP A 83 22.63 -10.32 5.19
C ASP A 83 21.76 -11.56 5.45
N ASP A 84 20.44 -11.45 5.29
CA ASP A 84 19.45 -12.52 5.31
C ASP A 84 19.13 -13.10 3.90
N MET A 85 19.75 -12.57 2.85
CA MET A 85 19.67 -13.12 1.49
C MET A 85 20.83 -14.08 1.23
N ILE A 86 20.55 -15.38 1.23
CA ILE A 86 21.56 -16.44 1.26
C ILE A 86 21.60 -17.19 -0.07
N PRO A 87 22.75 -17.28 -0.77
CA PRO A 87 22.88 -18.10 -1.96
C PRO A 87 22.73 -19.58 -1.58
N VAL A 88 21.94 -20.31 -2.39
CA VAL A 88 21.59 -21.72 -2.12
C VAL A 88 22.00 -22.66 -3.25
N VAL A 89 22.52 -22.14 -4.36
CA VAL A 89 22.92 -22.89 -5.55
C VAL A 89 24.39 -22.62 -5.86
N LYS A 90 25.18 -23.69 -6.04
CA LYS A 90 26.54 -23.57 -6.55
C LYS A 90 26.54 -23.03 -7.97
N GLY A 91 27.37 -22.02 -8.24
CA GLY A 91 27.42 -21.34 -9.54
C GLY A 91 26.29 -20.34 -9.76
N TYR A 92 25.67 -19.81 -8.69
CA TYR A 92 24.64 -18.76 -8.77
C TYR A 92 25.13 -17.56 -9.59
N ASP A 93 26.41 -17.25 -9.51
CA ASP A 93 27.08 -16.16 -10.23
C ASP A 93 27.09 -16.39 -11.77
N ASP A 94 27.38 -17.62 -12.22
CA ASP A 94 27.29 -17.99 -13.64
C ASP A 94 25.84 -17.95 -14.13
N ILE A 95 24.89 -18.38 -13.30
CA ILE A 95 23.47 -18.36 -13.64
C ILE A 95 23.00 -16.92 -13.88
N ILE A 96 23.37 -15.99 -12.98
CA ILE A 96 23.04 -14.57 -13.14
C ILE A 96 23.64 -14.01 -14.44
N ARG A 97 24.97 -14.23 -14.67
CA ARG A 97 25.63 -13.76 -15.90
C ARG A 97 25.02 -14.33 -17.16
N ASN A 98 24.76 -15.63 -17.18
CA ASN A 98 24.17 -16.30 -18.34
C ASN A 98 22.78 -15.76 -18.67
N HIS A 99 21.91 -15.58 -17.69
CA HIS A 99 20.60 -14.99 -17.92
C HIS A 99 20.70 -13.52 -18.39
N MET A 100 21.56 -12.73 -17.76
CA MET A 100 21.75 -11.32 -18.13
C MET A 100 22.23 -11.21 -19.58
N PHE A 101 23.35 -11.83 -19.93
CA PHE A 101 23.94 -11.67 -21.26
C PHE A 101 23.18 -12.40 -22.37
N SER A 102 22.43 -13.47 -22.05
CA SER A 102 21.57 -14.12 -23.04
C SER A 102 20.32 -13.27 -23.37
N ARG A 103 19.74 -12.62 -22.39
CA ARG A 103 18.51 -11.86 -22.57
C ARG A 103 18.76 -10.39 -22.86
N PHE A 104 19.78 -9.81 -22.22
CA PHE A 104 20.17 -8.41 -22.31
C PHE A 104 21.69 -8.29 -22.60
N PRO A 105 22.12 -8.60 -23.83
CA PRO A 105 23.56 -8.62 -24.17
C PRO A 105 24.28 -7.31 -23.91
N ASP A 106 23.56 -6.20 -23.97
CA ASP A 106 24.06 -4.86 -23.70
C ASP A 106 23.86 -4.41 -22.25
N THR A 107 23.38 -5.30 -21.36
CA THR A 107 23.09 -5.05 -19.95
C THR A 107 21.94 -4.05 -19.68
N MET A 108 21.09 -3.77 -20.69
CA MET A 108 19.90 -2.94 -20.51
C MET A 108 18.74 -3.78 -20.00
N GLY A 109 18.83 -4.29 -18.76
CA GLY A 109 17.78 -5.14 -18.23
C GLY A 109 17.87 -5.46 -16.75
N ILE A 110 16.79 -6.08 -16.27
CA ILE A 110 16.56 -6.53 -14.90
C ILE A 110 16.36 -8.04 -14.92
N LEU A 111 16.96 -8.75 -13.98
CA LEU A 111 16.60 -10.14 -13.68
C LEU A 111 15.79 -10.18 -12.38
N TRP A 112 14.71 -10.90 -12.40
CA TRP A 112 13.86 -11.15 -11.24
C TRP A 112 13.84 -12.64 -10.92
N PHE A 113 14.61 -13.07 -9.93
CA PHE A 113 14.61 -14.44 -9.46
C PHE A 113 13.57 -14.64 -8.37
N ASN A 114 13.02 -15.86 -8.32
CA ASN A 114 12.26 -16.29 -7.15
C ASN A 114 13.18 -16.30 -5.93
N ASP A 115 12.82 -15.60 -4.88
CA ASP A 115 13.58 -15.46 -3.64
C ASP A 115 13.30 -16.59 -2.62
N GLY A 116 12.47 -17.57 -3.00
CA GLY A 116 12.02 -18.66 -2.14
C GLY A 116 10.87 -18.30 -1.18
N CYS A 117 10.38 -17.07 -1.24
CA CYS A 117 9.31 -16.56 -0.39
C CYS A 117 8.20 -15.88 -1.20
N GLN A 118 8.52 -14.81 -1.93
CA GLN A 118 7.56 -13.99 -2.65
C GLN A 118 7.28 -14.48 -4.09
N GLY A 119 8.22 -15.23 -4.66
CA GLY A 119 8.08 -15.79 -6.00
C GLY A 119 7.87 -14.70 -7.07
N ASP A 120 6.77 -14.80 -7.81
CA ASP A 120 6.36 -13.83 -8.84
C ASP A 120 5.49 -12.67 -8.29
N LYS A 121 5.31 -12.58 -6.98
CA LYS A 121 4.50 -11.54 -6.36
C LYS A 121 5.28 -10.27 -6.12
N LEU A 122 6.56 -10.38 -5.72
CA LEU A 122 7.41 -9.25 -5.36
C LEU A 122 8.86 -9.51 -5.73
N ASN A 123 9.51 -8.57 -6.43
CA ASN A 123 10.92 -8.62 -6.77
C ASN A 123 11.77 -8.07 -5.61
N THR A 124 12.09 -8.92 -4.64
CA THR A 124 12.90 -8.57 -3.47
C THR A 124 14.41 -8.58 -3.75
N LEU A 125 14.84 -9.31 -4.79
CA LEU A 125 16.23 -9.44 -5.21
C LEU A 125 16.54 -8.57 -6.41
N CYS A 126 17.01 -7.35 -6.16
CA CYS A 126 17.36 -6.40 -7.21
C CYS A 126 18.64 -6.86 -7.96
N VAL A 127 18.48 -7.25 -9.24
CA VAL A 127 19.58 -7.61 -10.14
C VAL A 127 19.51 -6.76 -11.40
N TYR A 128 20.41 -5.79 -11.52
CA TYR A 128 20.46 -4.86 -12.67
C TYR A 128 21.69 -5.07 -13.52
N GLY A 129 21.52 -5.02 -14.84
CA GLY A 129 22.62 -4.79 -15.74
C GLY A 129 23.09 -3.33 -15.66
N ARG A 130 24.38 -3.10 -15.99
CA ARG A 130 25.01 -1.77 -15.84
C ARG A 130 24.29 -0.67 -16.61
N LYS A 131 23.95 -0.89 -17.89
CA LYS A 131 23.21 0.12 -18.66
C LYS A 131 21.86 0.47 -18.09
N PHE A 132 21.14 -0.53 -17.53
CA PHE A 132 19.88 -0.25 -16.87
C PHE A 132 20.08 0.63 -15.63
N TYR A 133 21.08 0.31 -14.78
CA TYR A 133 21.43 1.13 -13.62
C TYR A 133 21.81 2.56 -14.04
N GLU A 134 22.68 2.72 -15.06
CA GLU A 134 23.10 4.04 -15.57
C GLU A 134 21.92 4.84 -16.14
N TRP A 135 20.97 4.18 -16.79
CA TRP A 135 19.76 4.80 -17.30
C TRP A 135 18.82 5.24 -16.17
N GLN A 136 18.66 4.40 -15.14
CA GLN A 136 17.80 4.70 -13.99
C GLN A 136 18.45 5.71 -13.03
N GLY A 137 19.78 5.63 -12.84
CA GLY A 137 20.58 6.52 -12.01
C GLY A 137 20.61 6.19 -10.53
N TYR A 138 20.02 5.08 -10.09
CA TYR A 138 19.97 4.64 -8.68
C TYR A 138 19.65 3.14 -8.57
N ILE A 139 19.89 2.55 -7.39
CA ILE A 139 19.39 1.19 -7.09
C ILE A 139 17.89 1.21 -6.83
N TYR A 140 17.46 2.04 -5.87
CA TYR A 140 16.06 2.33 -5.59
C TYR A 140 15.86 3.84 -5.55
N HIS A 141 14.67 4.31 -5.91
CA HIS A 141 14.41 5.75 -5.97
C HIS A 141 14.71 6.43 -4.62
N PRO A 142 15.46 7.55 -4.61
CA PRO A 142 15.99 8.17 -3.38
C PRO A 142 14.91 8.74 -2.44
N ASP A 143 13.69 8.94 -2.89
CA ASP A 143 12.58 9.40 -2.05
C ASP A 143 12.14 8.34 -1.03
N TYR A 144 12.36 7.04 -1.33
CA TYR A 144 12.11 5.97 -0.38
C TYR A 144 13.12 5.97 0.76
N LYS A 145 12.69 5.49 1.91
CA LYS A 145 13.56 5.26 3.08
C LYS A 145 13.94 3.79 3.24
N SER A 146 12.96 2.89 3.10
CA SER A 146 13.20 1.45 3.33
C SER A 146 12.24 0.52 2.63
N LEU A 147 10.96 0.90 2.48
CA LEU A 147 9.87 0.03 2.06
C LEU A 147 9.29 0.48 0.72
N PHE A 148 8.45 -0.36 0.07
CA PHE A 148 7.75 -0.09 -1.19
C PHE A 148 8.63 0.15 -2.44
N CYS A 149 9.94 0.30 -2.30
CA CYS A 149 10.86 0.44 -3.43
C CYS A 149 10.92 -0.82 -4.31
N ASP A 150 10.82 -1.99 -3.68
CA ASP A 150 10.68 -3.30 -4.32
C ASP A 150 9.30 -3.49 -4.97
N THR A 151 8.26 -2.91 -4.39
CA THR A 151 6.91 -2.86 -5.00
C THR A 151 6.93 -2.03 -6.28
N GLU A 152 7.52 -0.84 -6.26
CA GLU A 152 7.69 -0.01 -7.47
C GLU A 152 8.51 -0.74 -8.54
N LEU A 153 9.61 -1.40 -8.16
CA LEU A 153 10.40 -2.21 -9.08
C LEU A 153 9.58 -3.36 -9.68
N THR A 154 8.76 -4.01 -8.87
CA THR A 154 7.86 -5.08 -9.33
C THR A 154 6.85 -4.57 -10.35
N ASP A 155 6.23 -3.42 -10.08
CA ASP A 155 5.29 -2.79 -11.01
C ASP A 155 5.98 -2.39 -12.32
N LEU A 156 7.19 -1.85 -12.26
CA LEU A 156 8.01 -1.58 -13.45
C LEU A 156 8.25 -2.86 -14.23
N CYS A 157 8.67 -3.93 -13.58
CA CYS A 157 8.87 -5.22 -14.19
C CYS A 157 7.60 -5.80 -14.81
N ARG A 158 6.43 -5.57 -14.24
CA ARG A 158 5.13 -6.04 -14.75
C ARG A 158 4.59 -5.20 -15.91
N THR A 159 4.78 -3.90 -15.88
CA THR A 159 4.23 -2.98 -16.90
C THR A 159 5.10 -2.86 -18.14
N GLN A 160 6.43 -3.04 -18.01
CA GLN A 160 7.41 -2.97 -19.11
C GLN A 160 8.17 -4.30 -19.31
N HIS A 161 7.60 -5.38 -18.85
CA HIS A 161 8.27 -6.60 -18.49
C HIS A 161 8.91 -7.39 -19.63
N ASN A 162 8.39 -7.41 -20.77
CA ASN A 162 9.01 -8.24 -21.83
C ASN A 162 10.20 -7.57 -22.50
N GLU A 163 10.38 -6.27 -22.30
CA GLU A 163 11.45 -5.50 -22.90
C GLU A 163 12.67 -5.36 -22.00
N ILE A 164 12.45 -5.09 -20.70
CA ILE A 164 13.53 -4.77 -19.75
C ILE A 164 13.62 -5.71 -18.55
N CYS A 165 12.68 -6.62 -18.33
CA CYS A 165 12.70 -7.54 -17.18
C CYS A 165 12.53 -9.00 -17.62
N LEU A 166 13.31 -9.90 -17.01
CA LEU A 166 13.16 -11.36 -17.14
C LEU A 166 12.86 -11.95 -15.77
N TYR A 167 11.66 -12.55 -15.60
CA TYR A 167 11.37 -13.37 -14.41
C TYR A 167 11.94 -14.77 -14.57
N VAL A 168 12.63 -15.25 -13.55
CA VAL A 168 13.25 -16.58 -13.46
C VAL A 168 12.65 -17.34 -12.28
N PRO A 169 11.88 -18.43 -12.50
CA PRO A 169 11.02 -19.03 -11.47
C PRO A 169 11.76 -19.86 -10.41
N TYR A 170 13.04 -20.11 -10.55
CA TYR A 170 13.80 -20.87 -9.56
C TYR A 170 14.63 -19.99 -8.64
N CYS A 171 14.83 -20.46 -7.40
CA CYS A 171 15.53 -19.75 -6.35
C CYS A 171 17.02 -20.06 -6.39
N ILE A 172 17.85 -19.03 -6.59
CA ILE A 172 19.32 -19.13 -6.50
C ILE A 172 19.90 -18.46 -5.24
N ILE A 173 19.17 -17.43 -4.76
CA ILE A 173 19.44 -16.71 -3.52
C ILE A 173 18.13 -16.69 -2.76
N ARG A 174 18.11 -17.25 -1.55
CA ARG A 174 16.93 -17.35 -0.71
C ARG A 174 16.89 -16.18 0.27
N HIS A 175 15.73 -15.53 0.36
CA HIS A 175 15.46 -14.48 1.35
C HIS A 175 14.92 -15.13 2.63
N GLU A 176 15.75 -15.18 3.69
CA GLU A 176 15.40 -15.76 4.99
C GLU A 176 14.73 -14.72 5.90
N HIS A 177 13.66 -14.10 5.40
CA HIS A 177 12.94 -13.05 6.11
C HIS A 177 12.16 -13.60 7.31
N PRO A 178 12.13 -12.92 8.47
CA PRO A 178 11.37 -13.35 9.66
C PRO A 178 9.88 -13.63 9.41
N GLY A 179 9.24 -12.88 8.53
CA GLY A 179 7.85 -13.09 8.14
C GLY A 179 7.56 -14.36 7.36
N THR A 180 8.60 -15.11 6.94
CA THR A 180 8.48 -16.33 6.15
C THR A 180 8.58 -17.62 6.98
N GLY A 181 8.77 -17.49 8.29
CA GLY A 181 8.98 -18.62 9.18
C GLY A 181 10.42 -19.17 9.20
N PHE A 182 11.35 -18.56 8.47
CA PHE A 182 12.76 -18.95 8.45
C PHE A 182 13.57 -18.30 9.58
N ALA A 183 13.06 -17.26 10.23
CA ALA A 183 13.71 -16.62 11.37
C ALA A 183 12.74 -16.50 12.54
N ASP A 184 13.21 -16.82 13.75
CA ASP A 184 12.38 -16.88 14.97
C ASP A 184 12.02 -15.51 15.58
N ARG A 185 12.62 -14.41 15.12
CA ARG A 185 12.41 -13.07 15.72
C ARG A 185 12.53 -11.94 14.68
N MET A 186 11.60 -11.00 14.78
CA MET A 186 11.78 -9.65 14.23
C MET A 186 12.94 -8.97 14.98
N ASP A 187 14.00 -8.61 14.29
CA ASP A 187 15.07 -7.83 14.90
C ASP A 187 14.72 -6.34 15.07
N GLY A 188 15.58 -5.61 15.79
CA GLY A 188 15.36 -4.18 16.05
C GLY A 188 15.37 -3.33 14.77
N LEU A 189 16.05 -3.76 13.71
CA LEU A 189 16.14 -3.06 12.43
C LEU A 189 14.80 -3.12 11.66
N TYR A 190 14.14 -4.29 11.63
CA TYR A 190 12.81 -4.43 11.05
C TYR A 190 11.78 -3.53 11.76
N ALA A 191 11.80 -3.53 13.11
CA ALA A 191 10.92 -2.66 13.89
C ALA A 191 11.20 -1.17 13.62
N ALA A 192 12.48 -0.79 13.46
CA ALA A 192 12.87 0.57 13.11
C ALA A 192 12.44 0.97 11.69
N ASN A 193 12.47 0.05 10.73
CA ASN A 193 12.06 0.30 9.34
C ASN A 193 10.53 0.47 9.21
N GLN A 194 9.73 -0.18 10.06
CA GLN A 194 8.26 -0.02 10.08
C GLN A 194 7.82 1.44 10.31
N ARG A 195 8.64 2.26 10.95
CA ARG A 195 8.35 3.71 11.12
C ARG A 195 8.23 4.46 9.78
N PHE A 196 8.85 3.95 8.72
CA PHE A 196 8.82 4.55 7.39
C PHE A 196 7.64 4.07 6.53
N TRP A 197 6.86 3.09 7.03
CA TRP A 197 5.83 2.43 6.24
C TRP A 197 4.84 3.43 5.61
N THR A 198 4.28 4.33 6.43
CA THR A 198 3.31 5.32 5.93
C THR A 198 3.96 6.30 4.95
N GLN A 199 5.17 6.77 5.23
CA GLN A 199 5.88 7.69 4.36
C GLN A 199 6.18 7.04 3.01
N ASP A 200 6.77 5.85 3.02
CA ASP A 200 7.16 5.14 1.80
C ASP A 200 5.94 4.66 0.99
N MET A 201 4.83 4.31 1.66
CA MET A 201 3.56 4.05 1.00
C MET A 201 3.09 5.26 0.19
N TYR A 202 3.11 6.46 0.77
CA TYR A 202 2.72 7.66 0.03
C TYR A 202 3.70 8.04 -1.07
N THR A 203 4.99 7.80 -0.86
CA THR A 203 5.99 7.92 -1.93
C THR A 203 5.62 7.00 -3.10
N TYR A 204 5.32 5.73 -2.83
CA TYR A 204 4.89 4.78 -3.85
C TYR A 204 3.61 5.23 -4.56
N ILE A 205 2.56 5.60 -3.82
CA ILE A 205 1.28 6.06 -4.40
C ILE A 205 1.48 7.30 -5.29
N SER A 206 2.32 8.24 -4.89
CA SER A 206 2.57 9.46 -5.66
C SER A 206 3.30 9.20 -6.98
N ARG A 207 4.12 8.13 -7.04
CA ARG A 207 4.95 7.75 -8.19
C ARG A 207 4.29 6.70 -9.09
N LYS A 208 3.35 5.94 -8.56
CA LYS A 208 2.60 4.91 -9.28
C LYS A 208 1.82 5.52 -10.44
N ARG A 209 1.84 4.86 -11.60
CA ARG A 209 0.99 5.21 -12.73
C ARG A 209 -0.36 4.56 -12.58
N TYR A 210 -1.41 5.34 -12.72
CA TYR A 210 -2.79 4.87 -12.69
C TYR A 210 -3.41 4.94 -14.08
N GLU A 211 -4.38 4.05 -14.36
CA GLU A 211 -5.11 4.06 -15.64
C GLU A 211 -6.10 5.22 -15.70
N TYR A 212 -6.66 5.63 -14.53
CA TYR A 212 -7.64 6.67 -14.39
C TYR A 212 -7.30 7.59 -13.21
N ASP A 213 -7.83 8.81 -13.23
CA ASP A 213 -7.72 9.73 -12.09
C ASP A 213 -8.70 9.36 -10.98
N TRP A 214 -9.91 8.94 -11.34
CA TRP A 214 -10.99 8.66 -10.41
C TRP A 214 -11.79 7.42 -10.79
N SER A 215 -12.01 6.50 -9.82
CA SER A 215 -12.94 5.37 -9.92
C SER A 215 -14.22 5.69 -9.15
N VAL A 216 -15.33 5.76 -9.88
CA VAL A 216 -16.69 5.84 -9.32
C VAL A 216 -17.20 4.43 -9.09
N LEU A 217 -17.42 4.06 -7.82
CA LEU A 217 -17.80 2.72 -7.41
C LEU A 217 -19.29 2.68 -7.07
N ILE A 218 -20.09 1.92 -7.84
CA ILE A 218 -21.54 1.93 -7.75
C ILE A 218 -22.07 0.52 -7.50
N PRO A 219 -22.40 0.15 -6.25
CA PRO A 219 -23.17 -1.06 -5.97
C PRO A 219 -24.63 -0.82 -6.35
N THR A 220 -25.24 -1.72 -7.14
CA THR A 220 -26.62 -1.60 -7.59
C THR A 220 -27.33 -2.94 -7.65
N ILE A 221 -28.63 -2.97 -7.83
CA ILE A 221 -29.44 -4.18 -7.94
C ILE A 221 -30.38 -4.11 -9.14
N VAL A 222 -30.78 -5.28 -9.65
CA VAL A 222 -31.80 -5.39 -10.68
C VAL A 222 -33.08 -4.67 -10.27
N GLY A 223 -33.65 -3.89 -11.19
CA GLY A 223 -34.82 -3.02 -10.98
C GLY A 223 -34.47 -1.57 -10.63
N ARG A 224 -33.18 -1.21 -10.55
CA ARG A 224 -32.71 0.16 -10.31
C ARG A 224 -31.98 0.78 -11.51
N GLU A 225 -32.11 0.18 -12.70
CA GLU A 225 -31.41 0.59 -13.92
C GLU A 225 -31.73 2.03 -14.33
N ALA A 226 -32.95 2.49 -14.07
CA ALA A 226 -33.36 3.87 -14.37
C ALA A 226 -32.63 4.87 -13.45
N SER A 227 -32.53 4.60 -12.16
CA SER A 227 -31.78 5.43 -11.19
C SER A 227 -30.30 5.45 -11.53
N LEU A 228 -29.72 4.29 -11.77
CA LEU A 228 -28.33 4.15 -12.20
C LEU A 228 -28.03 4.99 -13.45
N ARG A 229 -28.89 4.91 -14.47
CA ARG A 229 -28.74 5.69 -15.70
C ARG A 229 -28.74 7.19 -15.41
N THR A 230 -29.72 7.66 -14.64
CA THR A 230 -29.82 9.09 -14.24
C THR A 230 -28.56 9.55 -13.50
N LEU A 231 -28.03 8.73 -12.57
CA LEU A 231 -26.80 9.04 -11.87
C LEU A 231 -25.60 9.13 -12.82
N LEU A 232 -25.42 8.13 -13.70
CA LEU A 232 -24.31 8.12 -14.66
C LEU A 232 -24.36 9.30 -15.64
N GLU A 233 -25.55 9.66 -16.15
CA GLU A 233 -25.75 10.83 -17.01
C GLU A 233 -25.39 12.12 -16.26
N SER A 234 -25.83 12.26 -15.01
CA SER A 234 -25.54 13.41 -14.16
C SER A 234 -24.02 13.56 -13.88
N ILE A 235 -23.33 12.47 -13.55
CA ILE A 235 -21.88 12.51 -13.31
C ILE A 235 -21.13 12.86 -14.59
N ARG A 236 -21.46 12.22 -15.72
CA ARG A 236 -20.81 12.47 -17.02
C ARG A 236 -20.99 13.90 -17.50
N GLU A 237 -22.20 14.45 -17.34
CA GLU A 237 -22.49 15.85 -17.67
C GLU A 237 -21.61 16.80 -16.85
N LYS A 238 -21.55 16.61 -15.51
CA LYS A 238 -20.76 17.45 -14.62
C LYS A 238 -19.27 17.33 -14.91
N VAL A 239 -18.74 16.12 -15.08
CA VAL A 239 -17.34 15.90 -15.44
C VAL A 239 -17.02 16.55 -16.77
N GLY A 240 -17.83 16.33 -17.81
CA GLY A 240 -17.59 16.90 -19.14
C GLY A 240 -17.63 18.44 -19.16
N ARG A 241 -18.40 19.06 -18.29
CA ARG A 241 -18.51 20.51 -18.18
C ARG A 241 -17.43 21.14 -17.30
N ILE A 242 -17.10 20.51 -16.15
CA ILE A 242 -16.24 21.10 -15.10
C ILE A 242 -14.80 20.64 -15.24
N ALA A 243 -14.59 19.37 -15.55
CA ALA A 243 -13.27 18.73 -15.58
C ALA A 243 -13.11 17.78 -16.78
N PRO A 244 -13.19 18.29 -18.04
CA PRO A 244 -13.17 17.45 -19.24
C PRO A 244 -11.85 16.68 -19.44
N HIS A 245 -10.82 17.04 -18.68
CA HIS A 245 -9.50 16.37 -18.67
C HIS A 245 -9.38 15.25 -17.63
N LEU A 246 -10.40 15.06 -16.80
CA LEU A 246 -10.41 14.05 -15.75
C LEU A 246 -10.74 12.68 -16.34
N ASP A 247 -9.80 11.73 -16.24
CA ASP A 247 -10.03 10.35 -16.66
C ASP A 247 -10.81 9.59 -15.58
N VAL A 248 -12.03 9.15 -15.92
CA VAL A 248 -12.98 8.54 -14.97
C VAL A 248 -13.31 7.11 -15.34
N GLU A 249 -13.08 6.20 -14.39
CA GLU A 249 -13.55 4.82 -14.43
C GLU A 249 -14.90 4.68 -13.72
N TYR A 250 -15.83 3.97 -14.35
CA TYR A 250 -17.13 3.64 -13.75
C TYR A 250 -17.18 2.14 -13.44
N CYS A 251 -17.04 1.78 -12.17
CA CYS A 251 -17.13 0.41 -11.69
C CYS A 251 -18.54 0.14 -11.16
N ILE A 252 -19.29 -0.73 -11.84
CA ILE A 252 -20.67 -1.04 -11.48
C ILE A 252 -20.78 -2.52 -11.13
N ASP A 253 -21.33 -2.84 -9.97
CA ASP A 253 -21.66 -4.21 -9.56
C ASP A 253 -23.17 -4.38 -9.43
N LEU A 254 -23.77 -4.97 -10.49
CA LEU A 254 -25.19 -5.22 -10.61
C LEU A 254 -25.47 -6.71 -10.32
N ASP A 255 -26.32 -7.00 -9.36
CA ASP A 255 -26.83 -8.35 -9.09
C ASP A 255 -28.32 -8.33 -8.74
N ASN A 256 -28.90 -9.50 -8.52
CA ASN A 256 -30.26 -9.66 -8.05
C ASN A 256 -30.33 -9.95 -6.54
N ARG A 257 -29.55 -9.20 -5.72
CA ARG A 257 -29.41 -9.34 -4.26
C ARG A 257 -28.77 -10.67 -3.83
N GLU A 258 -27.90 -11.24 -4.66
CA GLU A 258 -27.20 -12.49 -4.37
C GLU A 258 -26.02 -12.26 -3.39
N ALA A 259 -25.34 -11.09 -3.53
CA ALA A 259 -24.26 -10.72 -2.64
C ALA A 259 -24.71 -9.68 -1.60
N SER A 260 -24.05 -9.65 -0.44
CA SER A 260 -24.21 -8.57 0.54
C SER A 260 -23.68 -7.24 -0.01
N VAL A 261 -24.13 -6.12 0.54
CA VAL A 261 -23.59 -4.79 0.18
C VAL A 261 -22.10 -4.70 0.47
N GLY A 262 -21.65 -5.29 1.60
CA GLY A 262 -20.23 -5.32 1.97
C GLY A 262 -19.38 -6.10 0.96
N ALA A 263 -19.83 -7.28 0.53
CA ALA A 263 -19.14 -8.08 -0.48
C ALA A 263 -19.04 -7.35 -1.83
N LYS A 264 -20.11 -6.63 -2.24
CA LYS A 264 -20.09 -5.80 -3.45
C LYS A 264 -19.10 -4.64 -3.35
N ARG A 265 -19.12 -3.93 -2.21
CA ARG A 265 -18.18 -2.83 -1.95
C ARG A 265 -16.74 -3.32 -1.96
N GLU A 266 -16.45 -4.47 -1.34
CA GLU A 266 -15.13 -5.07 -1.38
C GLU A 266 -14.68 -5.39 -2.80
N LYS A 267 -15.54 -6.06 -3.57
CA LYS A 267 -15.25 -6.41 -4.96
C LYS A 267 -14.99 -5.17 -5.84
N LEU A 268 -15.83 -4.14 -5.71
CA LEU A 268 -15.67 -2.88 -6.43
C LEU A 268 -14.36 -2.18 -6.06
N LEU A 269 -14.07 -2.07 -4.75
CA LEU A 269 -12.86 -1.44 -4.26
C LEU A 269 -11.60 -2.13 -4.77
N GLN A 270 -11.52 -3.47 -4.68
CA GLN A 270 -10.35 -4.21 -5.12
C GLN A 270 -10.09 -4.10 -6.62
N ASN A 271 -11.14 -3.95 -7.43
CA ASN A 271 -11.04 -3.81 -8.89
C ASN A 271 -10.82 -2.37 -9.38
N ALA A 272 -10.95 -1.36 -8.51
CA ALA A 272 -10.75 0.04 -8.87
C ALA A 272 -9.33 0.31 -9.34
N LYS A 273 -9.16 1.04 -10.46
CA LYS A 273 -7.87 1.33 -11.11
C LYS A 273 -7.51 2.82 -11.11
N GLY A 274 -8.44 3.68 -10.67
CA GLY A 274 -8.20 5.12 -10.54
C GLY A 274 -7.28 5.44 -9.37
N LYS A 275 -6.55 6.55 -9.46
CA LYS A 275 -5.73 7.07 -8.36
C LYS A 275 -6.57 7.38 -7.12
N TYR A 276 -7.76 7.93 -7.34
CA TYR A 276 -8.76 8.19 -6.30
C TYR A 276 -9.99 7.32 -6.52
N MET A 277 -10.69 6.98 -5.46
CA MET A 277 -11.96 6.29 -5.52
C MET A 277 -12.99 6.99 -4.65
N SER A 278 -14.28 6.79 -4.94
CA SER A 278 -15.38 7.02 -4.02
C SER A 278 -16.58 6.16 -4.41
N PHE A 279 -17.37 5.77 -3.42
CA PHE A 279 -18.66 5.15 -3.67
C PHE A 279 -19.73 6.22 -3.85
N ILE A 280 -20.64 5.98 -4.79
CA ILE A 280 -21.87 6.76 -4.97
C ILE A 280 -22.99 5.74 -5.12
N ASP A 281 -23.97 5.76 -4.21
CA ASP A 281 -25.10 4.84 -4.28
C ASP A 281 -26.00 5.19 -5.48
N ASP A 282 -26.62 4.19 -6.10
CA ASP A 282 -27.36 4.30 -7.36
C ASP A 282 -28.62 5.18 -7.29
N ASP A 283 -29.09 5.50 -6.08
CA ASP A 283 -30.23 6.37 -5.79
C ASP A 283 -29.82 7.76 -5.25
N ASP A 284 -28.51 8.06 -5.19
CA ASP A 284 -27.98 9.33 -4.71
C ASP A 284 -27.48 10.23 -5.86
N ASN A 285 -26.97 11.42 -5.55
CA ASN A 285 -26.36 12.32 -6.53
C ASN A 285 -25.24 13.16 -5.92
N ILE A 286 -24.42 13.76 -6.79
CA ILE A 286 -23.36 14.70 -6.42
C ILE A 286 -23.62 16.07 -7.04
N THR A 287 -23.04 17.11 -6.45
CA THR A 287 -23.12 18.48 -6.95
C THR A 287 -21.93 18.83 -7.84
N ASP A 288 -21.95 20.02 -8.44
CA ASP A 288 -20.79 20.59 -9.14
C ASP A 288 -19.59 20.76 -8.20
N ALA A 289 -19.84 21.19 -6.96
CA ALA A 289 -18.81 21.36 -5.94
C ALA A 289 -18.04 20.07 -5.67
N TYR A 290 -18.68 18.90 -5.80
CA TYR A 290 -18.00 17.62 -5.64
C TYR A 290 -16.89 17.42 -6.68
N ILE A 291 -17.19 17.73 -7.95
CA ILE A 291 -16.20 17.58 -9.04
C ILE A 291 -15.09 18.62 -8.93
N GLU A 292 -15.43 19.88 -8.62
CA GLU A 292 -14.43 20.95 -8.47
C GLU A 292 -13.45 20.64 -7.34
N ASP A 293 -13.95 20.22 -6.18
CA ASP A 293 -13.11 19.92 -5.00
C ASP A 293 -12.39 18.57 -5.15
N LEU A 294 -12.95 17.60 -5.90
CA LEU A 294 -12.24 16.40 -6.30
C LEU A 294 -11.00 16.74 -7.16
N VAL A 295 -11.15 17.58 -8.17
CA VAL A 295 -10.03 18.03 -9.01
C VAL A 295 -8.96 18.70 -8.17
N ALA A 296 -9.34 19.60 -7.28
CA ALA A 296 -8.39 20.26 -6.37
C ALA A 296 -7.70 19.26 -5.42
N THR A 297 -8.44 18.24 -4.94
CA THR A 297 -7.90 17.14 -4.12
C THR A 297 -6.83 16.34 -4.87
N ILE A 298 -7.10 16.00 -6.13
CA ILE A 298 -6.18 15.25 -7.01
C ILE A 298 -4.92 16.09 -7.31
N GLN A 299 -5.10 17.36 -7.70
CA GLN A 299 -3.99 18.27 -8.04
C GLN A 299 -3.10 18.55 -6.83
N GLY A 300 -3.69 18.72 -5.65
CA GLY A 300 -2.97 18.93 -4.39
C GLY A 300 -2.41 17.64 -3.79
N GLN A 301 -2.63 16.49 -4.41
CA GLN A 301 -2.22 15.17 -3.92
C GLN A 301 -2.64 14.92 -2.46
N HIS A 302 -3.82 15.41 -2.07
CA HIS A 302 -4.37 15.16 -0.75
C HIS A 302 -4.83 13.70 -0.63
N HIS A 303 -4.75 13.14 0.57
CA HIS A 303 -5.12 11.72 0.79
C HIS A 303 -6.62 11.51 0.66
N VAL A 304 -7.39 12.52 1.04
CA VAL A 304 -8.86 12.49 1.07
C VAL A 304 -9.44 13.90 0.93
N MET A 305 -10.63 14.00 0.36
CA MET A 305 -11.41 15.22 0.30
C MET A 305 -12.34 15.32 1.52
N ARG A 306 -12.37 16.48 2.21
CA ARG A 306 -13.45 16.79 3.16
C ARG A 306 -14.78 16.79 2.42
N LEU A 307 -15.75 16.06 2.95
CA LEU A 307 -17.07 15.91 2.32
C LEU A 307 -18.17 16.50 3.20
N ARG A 308 -19.06 17.26 2.59
CA ARG A 308 -20.32 17.64 3.20
C ARG A 308 -21.48 17.18 2.32
N GLY A 309 -22.51 16.62 2.93
CA GLY A 309 -23.70 16.17 2.23
C GLY A 309 -24.98 16.62 2.89
N ASP A 310 -26.06 16.57 2.09
CA ASP A 310 -27.41 16.91 2.47
C ASP A 310 -28.25 15.61 2.56
N ILE A 311 -28.90 15.41 3.68
CA ILE A 311 -29.80 14.29 3.98
C ILE A 311 -31.09 14.82 4.60
N ARG A 312 -31.78 15.73 3.91
CA ARG A 312 -32.89 16.54 4.40
C ARG A 312 -33.79 15.88 5.44
N PRO A 313 -34.11 16.57 6.58
CA PRO A 313 -33.76 17.96 6.87
C PRO A 313 -32.36 18.16 7.47
N TYR A 314 -31.55 17.12 7.57
CA TYR A 314 -30.23 17.11 8.17
C TYR A 314 -29.12 17.28 7.13
N SER A 315 -27.90 17.53 7.62
CA SER A 315 -26.67 17.50 6.83
C SER A 315 -25.63 16.62 7.52
N PHE A 316 -24.56 16.26 6.80
CA PHE A 316 -23.44 15.55 7.39
C PHE A 316 -22.12 16.15 6.91
N THR A 317 -21.07 15.96 7.70
CA THR A 317 -19.70 16.32 7.35
C THR A 317 -18.75 15.22 7.72
N HIS A 318 -17.84 14.89 6.80
CA HIS A 318 -16.78 13.92 6.96
C HIS A 318 -15.43 14.60 6.87
N SER A 319 -14.59 14.46 7.89
CA SER A 319 -13.26 15.05 7.95
C SER A 319 -12.33 14.21 8.82
N ILE A 320 -11.03 14.21 8.52
CA ILE A 320 -10.00 13.58 9.37
C ILE A 320 -9.89 14.22 10.75
N GLU A 321 -10.36 15.45 10.92
CA GLU A 321 -10.43 16.15 12.20
C GLU A 321 -11.50 15.55 13.14
N ASN A 322 -12.50 14.86 12.57
CA ASN A 322 -13.60 14.28 13.32
C ASN A 322 -13.16 12.96 13.96
N LYS A 323 -13.16 12.95 15.29
CA LYS A 323 -12.79 11.75 16.07
C LYS A 323 -13.93 10.74 16.10
N LEU A 324 -13.58 9.47 16.28
CA LEU A 324 -14.56 8.40 16.49
C LEU A 324 -15.45 8.64 17.71
N THR A 325 -14.92 9.29 18.75
CA THR A 325 -15.66 9.70 19.95
C THR A 325 -16.71 10.81 19.68
N ASP A 326 -16.54 11.54 18.59
CA ASP A 326 -17.38 12.67 18.20
C ASP A 326 -18.41 12.30 17.15
N MET A 327 -18.54 11.00 16.79
CA MET A 327 -19.52 10.49 15.83
C MET A 327 -20.95 10.63 16.36
N MET A 328 -21.38 11.86 16.56
CA MET A 328 -22.71 12.20 17.07
C MET A 328 -23.34 13.32 16.25
N ALA A 329 -24.68 13.38 16.26
CA ALA A 329 -25.38 14.55 15.73
C ALA A 329 -25.11 15.76 16.64
N ARG A 330 -24.59 16.84 16.07
CA ARG A 330 -24.53 18.16 16.70
C ARG A 330 -25.63 19.02 16.09
N GLY A 331 -26.79 19.09 16.76
CA GLY A 331 -27.96 19.70 16.17
C GLY A 331 -28.45 18.93 14.94
N ASP A 332 -28.49 19.63 13.78
CA ASP A 332 -28.92 19.07 12.49
C ASP A 332 -27.76 18.54 11.63
N VAL A 333 -26.56 18.43 12.18
CA VAL A 333 -25.36 17.99 11.43
C VAL A 333 -24.79 16.70 12.04
N PHE A 334 -24.64 15.66 11.21
CA PHE A 334 -23.91 14.45 11.57
C PHE A 334 -22.42 14.63 11.28
N ILE A 335 -21.57 14.44 12.28
CA ILE A 335 -20.13 14.58 12.19
C ILE A 335 -19.50 13.19 12.20
N ARG A 336 -18.67 12.88 11.20
CA ARG A 336 -18.00 11.57 11.05
C ARG A 336 -16.59 11.73 10.52
N PRO A 337 -15.68 10.78 10.80
CA PRO A 337 -14.44 10.64 10.01
C PRO A 337 -14.77 10.29 8.55
N PRO A 338 -13.79 10.42 7.63
CA PRO A 338 -13.97 10.03 6.23
C PRO A 338 -14.46 8.59 6.09
N ASN A 339 -15.40 8.38 5.19
CA ASN A 339 -15.96 7.08 4.88
C ASN A 339 -15.91 6.79 3.38
N HIS A 340 -16.59 5.74 2.93
CA HIS A 340 -16.62 5.27 1.56
C HIS A 340 -17.14 6.32 0.53
N LEU A 341 -17.93 7.32 0.95
CA LEU A 341 -18.44 8.40 0.08
C LEU A 341 -17.37 9.45 -0.26
N ASN A 342 -16.33 9.57 0.59
CA ASN A 342 -15.29 10.56 0.37
C ASN A 342 -14.40 10.16 -0.80
N PRO A 343 -14.11 11.04 -1.75
CA PRO A 343 -12.96 10.85 -2.64
C PRO A 343 -11.68 10.70 -1.83
N MET A 344 -10.99 9.55 -1.99
CA MET A 344 -9.72 9.27 -1.31
C MET A 344 -8.80 8.43 -2.18
N MET A 345 -7.53 8.42 -1.84
CA MET A 345 -6.54 7.61 -2.54
C MET A 345 -6.93 6.12 -2.49
N THR A 346 -7.07 5.51 -3.67
CA THR A 346 -7.56 4.13 -3.84
C THR A 346 -6.69 3.10 -3.10
N ASP A 347 -5.36 3.23 -3.20
CA ASP A 347 -4.45 2.29 -2.55
C ASP A 347 -4.52 2.39 -1.02
N VAL A 348 -4.83 3.56 -0.45
CA VAL A 348 -5.09 3.71 0.99
C VAL A 348 -6.40 3.04 1.38
N ALA A 349 -7.45 3.25 0.60
CA ALA A 349 -8.76 2.63 0.83
C ALA A 349 -8.68 1.09 0.80
N LYS A 350 -7.90 0.52 -0.14
CA LYS A 350 -7.67 -0.93 -0.28
C LYS A 350 -6.97 -1.59 0.90
N LEU A 351 -6.30 -0.83 1.78
CA LEU A 351 -5.70 -1.39 3.01
C LEU A 351 -6.77 -1.85 4.03
N ILE A 352 -8.00 -1.39 3.88
CA ILE A 352 -9.10 -1.72 4.78
C ILE A 352 -10.19 -2.46 4.01
N HIS A 353 -10.31 -3.76 4.23
CA HIS A 353 -11.31 -4.60 3.56
C HIS A 353 -12.72 -4.35 4.10
N PHE A 354 -13.74 -4.34 3.24
CA PHE A 354 -15.13 -4.38 3.70
C PHE A 354 -15.47 -5.76 4.26
N GLY A 355 -16.23 -5.79 5.36
CA GLY A 355 -16.80 -7.03 5.89
C GLY A 355 -17.97 -7.51 5.03
N ASP A 356 -18.19 -8.83 4.98
CA ASP A 356 -19.35 -9.44 4.32
C ASP A 356 -20.60 -9.25 5.20
N ALA A 357 -21.18 -8.05 5.16
CA ALA A 357 -22.35 -7.68 5.94
C ALA A 357 -23.41 -6.98 5.06
N VAL A 358 -24.68 -7.17 5.42
CA VAL A 358 -25.83 -6.54 4.73
C VAL A 358 -26.07 -5.12 5.23
N ARG A 359 -25.62 -4.80 6.45
CA ARG A 359 -25.78 -3.47 7.07
C ARG A 359 -24.61 -3.18 8.02
N GLY A 360 -24.20 -1.90 8.07
CA GLY A 360 -23.16 -1.44 8.98
C GLY A 360 -21.74 -1.74 8.50
N GLU A 361 -21.59 -2.29 7.31
CA GLU A 361 -20.30 -2.55 6.67
C GLU A 361 -19.51 -1.26 6.45
N ASP A 362 -20.20 -0.17 6.13
CA ASP A 362 -19.64 1.17 5.92
C ASP A 362 -19.14 1.78 7.22
N LEU A 363 -19.88 1.60 8.31
CA LEU A 363 -19.50 2.10 9.63
C LEU A 363 -18.28 1.34 10.17
N ASP A 364 -18.29 -0.01 10.08
CA ASP A 364 -17.14 -0.83 10.49
C ASP A 364 -15.89 -0.48 9.70
N TRP A 365 -16.02 -0.33 8.37
CA TRP A 365 -14.93 0.08 7.50
C TRP A 365 -14.39 1.48 7.89
N THR A 366 -15.26 2.46 8.08
CA THR A 366 -14.92 3.83 8.54
C THR A 366 -14.13 3.81 9.84
N ILE A 367 -14.56 3.01 10.80
CA ILE A 367 -13.92 2.88 12.12
C ILE A 367 -12.50 2.31 11.98
N ARG A 368 -12.35 1.26 11.18
CA ARG A 368 -11.03 0.65 10.96
C ARG A 368 -10.09 1.56 10.21
N LEU A 369 -10.58 2.28 9.19
CA LEU A 369 -9.80 3.29 8.47
C LEU A 369 -9.34 4.42 9.39
N ALA A 370 -10.24 4.98 10.19
CA ALA A 370 -9.89 6.05 11.14
C ALA A 370 -8.89 5.60 12.21
N ARG A 371 -9.02 4.35 12.72
CA ARG A 371 -8.08 3.77 13.68
C ARG A 371 -6.71 3.49 13.09
N ALA A 372 -6.65 3.13 11.82
CA ALA A 372 -5.39 2.89 11.12
C ALA A 372 -4.55 4.17 10.99
N GLY A 373 -5.18 5.35 10.98
CA GLY A 373 -4.49 6.64 10.96
C GLY A 373 -3.75 6.93 9.65
N TYR A 374 -4.11 6.25 8.56
CA TYR A 374 -3.43 6.44 7.26
C TYR A 374 -3.73 7.79 6.64
N LEU A 375 -4.96 8.31 6.79
CA LEU A 375 -5.35 9.60 6.22
C LEU A 375 -4.82 10.74 7.09
N THR A 376 -3.79 11.44 6.63
CA THR A 376 -3.11 12.51 7.38
C THR A 376 -3.10 13.85 6.66
N ASN A 377 -3.53 13.90 5.39
CA ASN A 377 -3.57 15.09 4.56
C ASN A 377 -4.93 15.19 3.86
N GLU A 378 -5.75 16.16 4.24
CA GLU A 378 -7.10 16.36 3.73
C GLU A 378 -7.20 17.65 2.92
N TYR A 379 -7.85 17.60 1.76
CA TYR A 379 -8.30 18.80 1.08
C TYR A 379 -9.42 19.46 1.89
N GLN A 380 -9.18 20.67 2.36
CA GLN A 380 -10.12 21.45 3.17
C GLN A 380 -11.09 22.20 2.27
N SER A 381 -12.20 21.57 1.90
CA SER A 381 -13.26 22.26 1.16
C SER A 381 -13.93 23.33 1.99
N ASP A 382 -14.49 24.36 1.33
CA ASP A 382 -15.28 25.39 1.99
C ASP A 382 -16.48 24.75 2.74
N PRO A 383 -16.65 25.04 4.05
CA PRO A 383 -17.71 24.44 4.85
C PRO A 383 -19.14 24.73 4.38
N SER A 384 -19.34 25.75 3.54
CA SER A 384 -20.67 26.08 2.96
C SER A 384 -21.02 25.21 1.76
N ARG A 385 -20.04 24.54 1.12
CA ARG A 385 -20.27 23.75 -0.09
C ARG A 385 -20.91 22.40 0.25
N ILE A 386 -21.97 22.07 -0.48
CA ILE A 386 -22.60 20.75 -0.42
C ILE A 386 -22.08 19.93 -1.59
N HIS A 387 -21.57 18.74 -1.33
CA HIS A 387 -20.99 17.83 -2.31
C HIS A 387 -21.93 16.70 -2.68
N TYR A 388 -22.56 16.07 -1.69
CA TYR A 388 -23.33 14.84 -1.82
C TYR A 388 -24.79 15.05 -1.45
N LEU A 389 -25.69 14.50 -2.27
CA LEU A 389 -27.14 14.62 -2.12
C LEU A 389 -27.72 13.22 -1.91
N TYR A 390 -28.13 12.90 -0.70
CA TYR A 390 -28.87 11.70 -0.39
C TYR A 390 -30.28 11.77 -0.93
N ASP A 391 -30.67 10.83 -1.81
CA ASP A 391 -32.06 10.71 -2.25
C ASP A 391 -32.83 9.75 -1.35
N LEU A 392 -33.57 10.32 -0.43
CA LEU A 392 -34.39 9.56 0.52
C LEU A 392 -35.72 9.10 -0.07
N ARG A 393 -35.93 9.03 -1.39
CA ARG A 393 -37.20 8.67 -2.03
C ARG A 393 -38.07 7.77 -1.16
N GLY A 394 -38.86 8.36 -0.24
CA GLY A 394 -39.79 7.66 0.65
C GLY A 394 -39.15 6.79 1.74
N LYS A 395 -37.84 6.73 1.87
CA LYS A 395 -37.17 6.17 3.05
C LYS A 395 -37.17 7.22 4.15
N LEU A 396 -38.17 7.19 5.01
CA LEU A 396 -38.10 7.87 6.30
C LEU A 396 -36.82 7.38 6.98
N VAL A 397 -35.86 8.26 7.20
CA VAL A 397 -34.86 8.05 8.27
C VAL A 397 -35.73 7.92 9.52
N SER A 398 -35.93 6.67 10.01
CA SER A 398 -36.86 6.48 11.11
C SER A 398 -36.32 7.29 12.27
N PRO A 399 -37.17 8.01 13.01
CA PRO A 399 -36.76 8.70 14.23
C PRO A 399 -35.97 7.79 15.16
N GLN A 400 -36.23 6.49 15.14
CA GLN A 400 -35.53 5.46 15.89
C GLN A 400 -34.07 5.25 15.45
N THR A 401 -33.76 5.37 14.15
CA THR A 401 -32.37 5.30 13.67
C THR A 401 -31.59 6.56 14.05
N LEU A 402 -32.27 7.71 14.04
CA LEU A 402 -31.71 8.99 14.47
C LEU A 402 -31.53 9.05 16.00
N ASP A 403 -32.49 8.54 16.78
CA ASP A 403 -32.39 8.45 18.24
C ASP A 403 -31.31 7.46 18.67
N LEU A 404 -31.16 6.33 18.00
CA LEU A 404 -30.04 5.40 18.25
C LEU A 404 -28.68 6.08 18.02
N GLN A 405 -28.52 6.86 16.96
CA GLN A 405 -27.28 7.61 16.70
C GLN A 405 -27.07 8.77 17.69
N ARG A 406 -28.14 9.33 18.25
CA ARG A 406 -28.09 10.40 19.26
C ARG A 406 -27.79 9.94 20.67
N THR A 407 -28.18 8.72 21.03
CA THR A 407 -28.17 8.23 22.41
C THR A 407 -27.22 7.07 22.69
N THR A 408 -26.69 6.45 21.64
CA THR A 408 -25.94 5.21 21.77
C THR A 408 -24.44 5.47 21.71
N SER A 409 -23.69 5.04 22.73
CA SER A 409 -22.24 5.09 22.70
C SER A 409 -21.69 4.20 21.58
N TYR A 410 -20.53 4.56 21.07
CA TYR A 410 -19.79 3.81 20.05
C TYR A 410 -19.69 2.30 20.33
N GLU A 411 -19.42 1.92 21.59
CA GLU A 411 -19.33 0.51 22.02
C GLU A 411 -20.67 -0.22 21.96
N THR A 412 -21.76 0.48 22.22
CA THR A 412 -23.13 -0.07 22.11
C THR A 412 -23.53 -0.25 20.65
N MET A 413 -23.14 0.67 19.76
CA MET A 413 -23.37 0.52 18.31
C MET A 413 -22.61 -0.67 17.72
N LEU A 414 -21.35 -0.90 18.12
CA LEU A 414 -20.60 -2.09 17.72
C LEU A 414 -21.25 -3.39 18.21
N GLY A 415 -21.77 -3.41 19.43
CA GLY A 415 -22.52 -4.56 19.96
C GLY A 415 -23.80 -4.86 19.20
N MET A 416 -24.47 -3.83 18.66
CA MET A 416 -25.68 -4.01 17.83
C MET A 416 -25.41 -4.49 16.41
N ILE A 417 -24.25 -4.14 15.84
CA ILE A 417 -23.83 -4.56 14.51
C ILE A 417 -23.34 -6.01 14.51
N TRP A 418 -22.75 -6.48 15.61
CA TRP A 418 -22.07 -7.78 15.72
C TRP A 418 -22.89 -8.91 16.34
N THR A 419 -24.15 -8.76 16.61
CA THR A 419 -25.01 -9.91 17.02
C THR A 419 -25.60 -10.59 15.80
N PRO A 420 -25.13 -11.81 15.43
CA PRO A 420 -25.84 -12.62 14.44
C PRO A 420 -27.27 -12.88 14.93
N ARG A 421 -28.27 -12.73 14.07
CA ARG A 421 -29.64 -13.11 14.43
C ARG A 421 -29.66 -14.58 14.85
N GLY A 422 -29.87 -14.85 16.13
CA GLY A 422 -30.07 -16.21 16.66
C GLY A 422 -28.92 -16.79 17.50
N ALA A 423 -27.79 -16.08 17.68
CA ALA A 423 -26.76 -16.52 18.62
C ALA A 423 -26.92 -15.82 19.97
N GLN A 424 -27.25 -16.59 21.01
CA GLN A 424 -27.10 -16.10 22.38
C GLN A 424 -25.61 -15.84 22.63
N ALA A 425 -25.29 -14.67 23.18
CA ALA A 425 -23.90 -14.32 23.52
C ALA A 425 -23.32 -15.40 24.43
N PRO A 426 -22.11 -15.93 24.16
CA PRO A 426 -21.47 -16.87 25.08
C PRO A 426 -21.35 -16.25 26.47
N GLU A 427 -21.70 -16.98 27.50
CA GLU A 427 -21.62 -16.53 28.93
C GLU A 427 -20.22 -16.09 29.39
N SER A 428 -19.17 -16.41 28.59
CA SER A 428 -17.77 -16.05 28.84
C SER A 428 -17.44 -14.55 28.68
N LEU A 429 -18.37 -13.73 28.19
CA LEU A 429 -18.17 -12.27 28.03
C LEU A 429 -18.82 -11.43 29.13
N ARG A 430 -19.54 -12.07 30.09
CA ARG A 430 -20.03 -11.40 31.27
C ARG A 430 -19.00 -11.47 32.40
N GLY A 431 -18.06 -10.54 32.40
CA GLY A 431 -17.20 -10.34 33.59
C GLY A 431 -15.70 -10.43 33.33
N ARG A 432 -15.16 -9.60 32.47
CA ARG A 432 -13.75 -9.17 32.56
C ARG A 432 -13.63 -7.73 32.08
N THR A 433 -13.82 -6.82 32.98
CA THR A 433 -13.24 -5.47 32.88
C THR A 433 -11.73 -5.59 33.14
N THR A 434 -10.94 -4.86 32.39
CA THR A 434 -9.49 -4.64 32.48
C THR A 434 -8.58 -5.78 32.00
N GLY A 435 -8.14 -5.65 30.77
CA GLY A 435 -7.04 -6.42 30.18
C GLY A 435 -6.90 -6.06 28.71
N GLY A 436 -6.03 -5.10 28.40
CA GLY A 436 -5.81 -4.64 27.05
C GLY A 436 -5.42 -5.77 26.08
N LEU A 437 -6.29 -6.11 25.17
CA LEU A 437 -5.95 -6.93 24.00
C LEU A 437 -5.22 -6.04 23.00
N ARG A 438 -3.91 -6.18 22.95
CA ARG A 438 -3.10 -5.75 21.80
C ARG A 438 -3.44 -6.67 20.64
N LEU A 439 -4.32 -6.22 19.75
CA LEU A 439 -4.42 -6.80 18.40
C LEU A 439 -3.27 -6.23 17.59
N GLY A 440 -2.24 -7.03 17.39
CA GLY A 440 -1.22 -6.77 16.38
C GLY A 440 -1.85 -6.79 14.99
N PRO A 441 -1.37 -5.96 14.04
CA PRO A 441 -1.86 -5.99 12.68
C PRO A 441 -1.52 -7.34 12.06
N ARG A 442 -2.52 -8.13 11.68
CA ARG A 442 -2.30 -9.27 10.79
C ARG A 442 -2.00 -8.72 9.41
N GLY A 443 -0.76 -8.75 9.10
CA GLY A 443 -0.02 -9.08 7.94
C GLY A 443 -0.50 -8.55 6.59
N PHE A 444 0.15 -7.52 6.12
CA PHE A 444 0.71 -7.56 4.76
C PHE A 444 2.22 -7.56 4.93
N VAL A 445 2.86 -8.62 4.47
CA VAL A 445 4.31 -8.73 4.42
C VAL A 445 4.74 -7.96 3.19
N SER A 446 5.12 -6.69 3.37
CA SER A 446 6.07 -6.05 2.45
C SER A 446 7.44 -6.42 2.96
N ALA A 447 8.26 -6.91 2.05
CA ALA A 447 9.65 -7.26 2.32
C ALA A 447 10.47 -6.05 2.78
#